data_fd24a15beada55a630f0eebe99616145
#
_entry.id   fd24a15beada55a630f0eebe99616145
#
_cell.length_a   1.000
_cell.length_b   1.000
_cell.length_c   1.000
_cell.angle_alpha   90.00
_cell.angle_beta   90.00
_cell.angle_gamma   90.00
#
_symmetry.space_group_name_H-M   'P 1'
#
loop_
_entity.id
_entity.type
_entity.pdbx_description
1 polymer ?
#
loop_
_entity_poly.entity_id
_entity_poly.type
_entity_poly.pdbx_seq_one_letter_code
_entity_poly.pdbx_strand_id
1 'polypeptide(L)'
;MALGSFGFWANEDMTIEFADLNLSRVLGEPNTPKTGKCYFGSPQGFGKLQAETGAGVSNIQIFPQFNLPDIERNKSYDIGIKNDYHVNGFVYRLITAGTTAASSVAYPQALGATVTDGTAVFRCVSAAHKTTEIKFAMSQADLETAIAGAALSIGNTINAGSAIPIYYSITDSVNNVFNDSQAPQLCFAITPCVETA
;
A
#
# COMPACT_ATOMS: atom_id res chain seq x y z
N MET A 1 3.38 -12.02 -2.20
CA MET A 1 4.00 -13.31 -1.81
C MET A 1 3.85 -13.42 -0.31
N ALA A 2 3.30 -14.49 0.19
CA ALA A 2 3.27 -14.71 1.64
C ALA A 2 4.70 -15.05 2.09
N LEU A 3 5.23 -14.32 3.06
CA LEU A 3 6.57 -14.49 3.61
C LEU A 3 6.59 -15.57 4.71
N GLY A 4 5.98 -16.71 4.48
CA GLY A 4 5.97 -17.79 5.47
C GLY A 4 5.50 -17.32 6.84
N SER A 5 6.43 -17.17 7.80
CA SER A 5 6.16 -16.77 9.18
C SER A 5 6.39 -15.28 9.46
N PHE A 6 7.07 -14.55 8.57
CA PHE A 6 7.38 -13.12 8.77
C PHE A 6 6.24 -12.21 8.29
N GLY A 7 5.92 -11.20 9.08
CA GLY A 7 4.82 -10.27 8.79
C GLY A 7 4.87 -9.00 9.62
N PHE A 8 3.83 -8.16 9.42
CA PHE A 8 3.61 -6.97 10.22
C PHE A 8 2.65 -7.26 11.36
N TRP A 9 2.96 -6.75 12.55
CA TRP A 9 2.27 -7.01 13.81
C TRP A 9 1.91 -5.71 14.52
N ALA A 10 0.77 -5.68 15.16
CA ALA A 10 0.32 -4.52 15.92
C ALA A 10 1.00 -4.40 17.29
N ASN A 11 1.57 -5.50 17.81
CA ASN A 11 2.22 -5.58 19.12
C ASN A 11 3.59 -6.26 19.04
N GLU A 12 4.44 -5.98 20.02
CA GLU A 12 5.81 -6.48 20.11
C GLU A 12 5.88 -8.01 20.27
N ASP A 13 4.91 -8.60 20.95
CA ASP A 13 4.80 -10.06 21.16
C ASP A 13 4.38 -10.81 19.88
N MET A 14 4.10 -10.08 18.79
CA MET A 14 3.71 -10.63 17.49
C MET A 14 2.53 -11.62 17.55
N THR A 15 1.52 -11.27 18.36
CA THR A 15 0.29 -12.07 18.54
C THR A 15 -0.93 -11.48 17.84
N ILE A 16 -0.84 -10.21 17.42
CA ILE A 16 -1.92 -9.47 16.73
C ILE A 16 -1.38 -8.99 15.39
N GLU A 17 -1.95 -9.48 14.30
CA GLU A 17 -1.58 -9.00 12.96
C GLU A 17 -1.90 -7.50 12.80
N PHE A 18 -1.02 -6.81 12.10
CA PHE A 18 -1.23 -5.41 11.77
C PHE A 18 -2.27 -5.31 10.66
N ALA A 19 -3.47 -4.93 11.05
CA ALA A 19 -4.61 -4.81 10.14
C ALA A 19 -4.64 -3.47 9.39
N ASP A 20 -5.65 -3.29 8.54
CA ASP A 20 -5.87 -2.08 7.76
C ASP A 20 -5.98 -0.84 8.65
N LEU A 21 -5.23 0.20 8.29
CA LEU A 21 -5.32 1.51 8.93
C LEU A 21 -6.45 2.30 8.29
N ASN A 22 -7.52 2.48 9.03
CA ASN A 22 -8.61 3.37 8.65
C ASN A 22 -8.27 4.81 9.05
N LEU A 23 -8.00 5.64 8.05
CA LEU A 23 -7.81 7.07 8.23
C LEU A 23 -9.17 7.77 8.08
N SER A 24 -9.78 8.14 9.19
CA SER A 24 -10.96 9.01 9.17
C SER A 24 -10.54 10.46 9.30
N ARG A 25 -11.09 11.33 8.47
CA ARG A 25 -10.89 12.77 8.50
C ARG A 25 -12.25 13.49 8.61
N VAL A 26 -12.30 14.50 9.43
CA VAL A 26 -13.46 15.41 9.47
C VAL A 26 -13.25 16.47 8.38
N LEU A 27 -14.26 16.67 7.54
CA LEU A 27 -14.21 17.67 6.46
C LEU A 27 -14.03 19.07 7.06
N GLY A 28 -13.03 19.81 6.57
CA GLY A 28 -12.70 21.15 7.06
C GLY A 28 -11.66 21.22 8.17
N GLU A 29 -11.31 20.09 8.78
CA GLU A 29 -10.22 20.04 9.75
C GLU A 29 -8.82 20.02 9.08
N PRO A 30 -7.79 20.58 9.73
CA PRO A 30 -6.43 20.51 9.24
C PRO A 30 -5.98 19.06 9.00
N ASN A 31 -5.21 18.84 7.94
CA ASN A 31 -4.65 17.54 7.63
C ASN A 31 -3.46 17.23 8.56
N THR A 32 -3.76 16.81 9.79
CA THR A 32 -2.75 16.45 10.78
C THR A 32 -2.25 15.03 10.50
N PRO A 33 -0.92 14.82 10.39
CA PRO A 33 -0.37 13.49 10.23
C PRO A 33 -0.79 12.56 11.37
N LYS A 34 -1.23 11.35 11.04
CA LYS A 34 -1.47 10.28 12.02
C LYS A 34 -0.20 9.48 12.18
N THR A 35 0.31 9.40 13.39
CA THR A 35 1.50 8.61 13.73
C THR A 35 1.12 7.34 14.46
N GLY A 36 1.91 6.31 14.27
CA GLY A 36 1.74 5.03 14.94
C GLY A 36 3.00 4.20 14.93
N LYS A 37 2.89 3.02 15.52
CA LYS A 37 3.95 2.02 15.58
C LYS A 37 3.38 0.65 15.24
N CYS A 38 4.10 -0.11 14.44
CA CYS A 38 3.90 -1.54 14.23
C CYS A 38 5.25 -2.25 14.37
N TYR A 39 5.24 -3.56 14.26
CA TYR A 39 6.45 -4.37 14.36
C TYR A 39 6.55 -5.26 13.12
N PHE A 40 7.77 -5.49 12.66
CA PHE A 40 8.05 -6.48 11.62
C PHE A 40 8.87 -7.62 12.20
N GLY A 41 8.45 -8.86 11.97
CA GLY A 41 9.12 -10.04 12.51
C GLY A 41 8.32 -11.31 12.35
N SER A 42 8.78 -12.37 13.01
CA SER A 42 8.11 -13.66 13.07
C SER A 42 8.00 -14.13 14.52
N PRO A 43 6.82 -14.61 14.99
CA PRO A 43 6.65 -15.16 16.33
C PRO A 43 7.31 -16.54 16.49
N GLN A 44 7.75 -17.17 15.41
CA GLN A 44 8.41 -18.47 15.46
C GLN A 44 9.81 -18.35 16.06
N GLY A 45 10.25 -19.37 16.80
CA GLY A 45 11.55 -19.36 17.46
C GLY A 45 12.73 -19.84 16.60
N PHE A 46 12.54 -20.12 15.31
CA PHE A 46 13.56 -20.62 14.41
C PHE A 46 13.42 -20.03 13.00
N GLY A 47 14.54 -19.97 12.30
CA GLY A 47 14.61 -19.41 10.95
C GLY A 47 15.03 -17.94 10.94
N LYS A 48 15.32 -17.46 9.75
CA LYS A 48 15.73 -16.08 9.49
C LYS A 48 15.23 -15.60 8.13
N LEU A 49 15.00 -14.31 8.01
CA LEU A 49 14.70 -13.62 6.76
C LEU A 49 15.94 -12.88 6.27
N GLN A 50 16.27 -13.01 5.00
CA GLN A 50 17.38 -12.33 4.35
C GLN A 50 16.92 -11.68 3.05
N ALA A 51 17.50 -10.54 2.68
CA ALA A 51 17.25 -9.95 1.37
C ALA A 51 17.69 -10.91 0.26
N GLU A 52 16.87 -11.05 -0.80
CA GLU A 52 17.19 -11.91 -1.94
C GLU A 52 18.40 -11.36 -2.69
N THR A 53 19.43 -12.19 -2.87
CA THR A 53 20.63 -11.82 -3.62
C THR A 53 20.32 -11.69 -5.10
N GLY A 54 20.62 -10.52 -5.67
CA GLY A 54 20.31 -10.22 -7.08
C GLY A 54 19.16 -9.26 -7.30
N ALA A 55 18.40 -8.91 -6.25
CA ALA A 55 17.32 -7.91 -6.32
C ALA A 55 17.84 -6.45 -6.34
N GLY A 56 19.16 -6.22 -6.42
CA GLY A 56 19.78 -4.91 -6.42
C GLY A 56 19.81 -4.20 -5.07
N VAL A 57 19.34 -4.85 -4.01
CA VAL A 57 19.36 -4.36 -2.63
C VAL A 57 20.07 -5.37 -1.72
N SER A 58 20.97 -4.86 -0.89
CA SER A 58 21.69 -5.68 0.10
C SER A 58 20.99 -5.74 1.46
N ASN A 59 19.92 -4.97 1.65
CA ASN A 59 19.19 -4.82 2.91
C ASN A 59 17.73 -5.13 2.72
N ILE A 60 17.09 -5.65 3.77
CA ILE A 60 15.64 -5.71 3.89
C ILE A 60 15.13 -4.28 4.09
N GLN A 61 14.24 -3.84 3.22
CA GLN A 61 13.67 -2.51 3.27
C GLN A 61 12.14 -2.59 3.35
N ILE A 62 11.54 -1.74 4.16
CA ILE A 62 10.10 -1.50 4.20
C ILE A 62 9.82 -0.21 3.43
N PHE A 63 8.85 -0.22 2.54
CA PHE A 63 8.47 0.93 1.74
C PHE A 63 6.97 0.98 1.50
N PRO A 64 6.40 2.19 1.30
CA PRO A 64 5.01 2.31 0.92
C PRO A 64 4.85 1.92 -0.55
N GLN A 65 3.88 1.07 -0.83
CA GLN A 65 3.57 0.63 -2.18
C GLN A 65 2.11 0.93 -2.52
N PHE A 66 1.87 1.33 -3.77
CA PHE A 66 0.53 1.45 -4.29
C PHE A 66 -0.05 0.05 -4.54
N ASN A 67 -1.26 -0.18 -4.05
CA ASN A 67 -1.85 -1.53 -3.96
C ASN A 67 -2.95 -1.80 -5.00
N LEU A 68 -3.49 -0.77 -5.66
CA LEU A 68 -4.48 -0.98 -6.70
C LEU A 68 -3.81 -1.34 -8.03
N PRO A 69 -4.37 -2.31 -8.78
CA PRO A 69 -3.86 -2.64 -10.10
C PRO A 69 -4.14 -1.51 -11.10
N ASP A 70 -3.25 -1.36 -12.07
CA ASP A 70 -3.50 -0.53 -13.24
C ASP A 70 -4.46 -1.22 -14.21
N ILE A 71 -5.17 -0.42 -15.03
CA ILE A 71 -6.02 -0.96 -16.08
C ILE A 71 -5.15 -1.39 -17.28
N GLU A 72 -5.20 -2.67 -17.59
CA GLU A 72 -4.48 -3.27 -18.71
C GLU A 72 -5.29 -3.19 -20.02
N ARG A 73 -4.61 -3.22 -21.17
CA ARG A 73 -5.24 -3.21 -22.49
C ARG A 73 -5.63 -4.61 -22.96
N ASN A 74 -6.68 -4.71 -23.80
CA ASN A 74 -7.21 -5.98 -24.32
C ASN A 74 -7.54 -7.01 -23.23
N LYS A 75 -7.87 -6.56 -22.03
CA LYS A 75 -8.15 -7.42 -20.88
C LYS A 75 -9.63 -7.41 -20.56
N SER A 76 -10.18 -8.59 -20.31
CA SER A 76 -11.55 -8.74 -19.82
C SER A 76 -11.58 -8.50 -18.30
N TYR A 77 -12.58 -7.77 -17.87
CA TYR A 77 -12.86 -7.43 -16.49
C TYR A 77 -14.27 -7.82 -16.11
N ASP A 78 -14.40 -8.51 -14.98
CA ASP A 78 -15.69 -8.86 -14.38
C ASP A 78 -15.91 -8.06 -13.10
N ILE A 79 -17.17 -7.75 -12.80
CA ILE A 79 -17.54 -7.07 -11.56
C ILE A 79 -17.36 -8.05 -10.40
N GLY A 80 -16.35 -7.78 -9.56
CA GLY A 80 -15.99 -8.57 -8.39
C GLY A 80 -16.01 -7.74 -7.10
N ILE A 81 -15.53 -8.35 -6.01
CA ILE A 81 -15.43 -7.69 -4.70
C ILE A 81 -14.38 -6.57 -4.71
N LYS A 82 -13.31 -6.72 -5.52
CA LYS A 82 -12.23 -5.73 -5.67
C LYS A 82 -12.16 -5.31 -7.13
N ASN A 83 -12.90 -4.27 -7.48
CA ASN A 83 -13.03 -3.77 -8.84
C ASN A 83 -12.61 -2.30 -8.98
N ASP A 84 -11.74 -1.83 -8.08
CA ASP A 84 -11.10 -0.53 -8.13
C ASP A 84 -9.71 -0.64 -8.79
N TYR A 85 -9.40 0.29 -9.67
CA TYR A 85 -8.20 0.33 -10.50
C TYR A 85 -7.58 1.72 -10.48
N HIS A 86 -6.28 1.81 -10.76
CA HIS A 86 -5.56 3.07 -10.84
C HIS A 86 -5.31 3.50 -12.28
N VAL A 87 -5.52 4.78 -12.57
CA VAL A 87 -5.09 5.43 -13.83
C VAL A 87 -4.73 6.90 -13.54
N ASN A 88 -3.51 7.30 -13.87
CA ASN A 88 -3.07 8.70 -13.87
C ASN A 88 -3.37 9.46 -12.55
N GLY A 89 -3.17 8.83 -11.40
CA GLY A 89 -3.38 9.46 -10.10
C GLY A 89 -4.84 9.52 -9.63
N PHE A 90 -5.72 8.72 -10.25
CA PHE A 90 -7.13 8.58 -9.87
C PHE A 90 -7.51 7.11 -9.73
N VAL A 91 -8.55 6.87 -8.94
CA VAL A 91 -9.14 5.54 -8.74
C VAL A 91 -10.43 5.43 -9.53
N TYR A 92 -10.55 4.37 -10.30
CA TYR A 92 -11.72 4.07 -11.12
C TYR A 92 -12.32 2.74 -10.73
N ARG A 93 -13.62 2.74 -10.55
CA ARG A 93 -14.41 1.52 -10.31
C ARG A 93 -14.98 1.01 -11.61
N LEU A 94 -14.81 -0.29 -11.86
CA LEU A 94 -15.54 -0.98 -12.92
C LEU A 94 -17.02 -1.03 -12.56
N ILE A 95 -17.86 -0.44 -13.40
CA ILE A 95 -19.33 -0.43 -13.22
C ILE A 95 -20.09 -1.25 -14.28
N THR A 96 -19.41 -1.60 -15.36
CA THR A 96 -19.92 -2.54 -16.36
C THR A 96 -18.78 -3.45 -16.80
N ALA A 97 -19.00 -4.76 -16.67
CA ALA A 97 -18.05 -5.77 -17.11
C ALA A 97 -17.82 -5.69 -18.63
N GLY A 98 -16.61 -6.01 -19.06
CA GLY A 98 -16.28 -5.97 -20.48
C GLY A 98 -14.79 -6.07 -20.74
N THR A 99 -14.38 -5.88 -21.98
CA THR A 99 -12.99 -5.94 -22.41
C THR A 99 -12.51 -4.54 -22.78
N THR A 100 -11.36 -4.14 -22.25
CA THR A 100 -10.73 -2.85 -22.57
C THR A 100 -10.27 -2.80 -24.02
N ALA A 101 -10.25 -1.59 -24.60
CA ALA A 101 -9.73 -1.36 -25.95
C ALA A 101 -8.24 -1.68 -26.09
N ALA A 102 -7.80 -1.96 -27.30
CA ALA A 102 -6.38 -2.18 -27.62
C ALA A 102 -5.55 -0.89 -27.40
N SER A 103 -6.11 0.27 -27.74
CA SER A 103 -5.50 1.57 -27.52
C SER A 103 -6.04 2.25 -26.27
N SER A 104 -5.22 3.07 -25.62
CA SER A 104 -5.62 3.84 -24.45
C SER A 104 -6.72 4.85 -24.80
N VAL A 105 -7.69 5.03 -23.88
CA VAL A 105 -8.69 6.09 -23.92
C VAL A 105 -8.36 7.14 -22.86
N ALA A 106 -8.88 8.34 -23.01
CA ALA A 106 -8.75 9.38 -21.99
C ALA A 106 -9.70 9.11 -20.83
N TYR A 107 -9.14 8.97 -19.63
CA TYR A 107 -9.90 8.78 -18.39
C TYR A 107 -10.23 10.13 -17.76
N PRO A 108 -11.52 10.47 -17.51
CA PRO A 108 -11.93 11.75 -16.95
C PRO A 108 -11.53 11.83 -15.47
N GLN A 109 -10.96 12.96 -15.05
CA GLN A 109 -10.52 13.18 -13.67
C GLN A 109 -11.60 13.73 -12.74
N ALA A 110 -12.77 14.05 -13.26
CA ALA A 110 -13.90 14.53 -12.45
C ALA A 110 -14.54 13.36 -11.70
N LEU A 111 -14.73 13.52 -10.39
CA LEU A 111 -15.39 12.51 -9.56
C LEU A 111 -16.82 12.23 -10.06
N GLY A 112 -17.19 10.96 -10.13
CA GLY A 112 -18.45 10.48 -10.65
C GLY A 112 -18.53 10.36 -12.18
N ALA A 113 -17.59 10.97 -12.92
CA ALA A 113 -17.55 10.83 -14.37
C ALA A 113 -17.23 9.41 -14.81
N THR A 114 -17.81 9.00 -15.93
CA THR A 114 -17.64 7.66 -16.49
C THR A 114 -16.87 7.70 -17.80
N VAL A 115 -16.21 6.59 -18.12
CA VAL A 115 -15.54 6.35 -19.39
C VAL A 115 -15.87 4.95 -19.88
N THR A 116 -16.14 4.83 -21.17
CA THR A 116 -16.24 3.54 -21.87
C THR A 116 -14.89 3.24 -22.50
N ASP A 117 -14.29 2.12 -22.09
CA ASP A 117 -13.01 1.64 -22.59
C ASP A 117 -13.23 0.25 -23.21
N GLY A 118 -13.31 0.19 -24.53
CA GLY A 118 -13.80 -1.00 -25.25
C GLY A 118 -15.27 -1.27 -24.94
N THR A 119 -15.57 -2.39 -24.29
CA THR A 119 -16.91 -2.72 -23.78
C THR A 119 -17.03 -2.55 -22.27
N ALA A 120 -15.93 -2.34 -21.54
CA ALA A 120 -15.92 -2.08 -20.12
C ALA A 120 -16.27 -0.60 -19.82
N VAL A 121 -16.98 -0.35 -18.71
CA VAL A 121 -17.26 1.01 -18.26
C VAL A 121 -16.71 1.22 -16.84
N PHE A 122 -15.95 2.28 -16.70
CA PHE A 122 -15.33 2.69 -15.43
C PHE A 122 -15.86 4.04 -14.97
N ARG A 123 -15.97 4.24 -13.67
CA ARG A 123 -16.34 5.51 -13.03
C ARG A 123 -15.21 6.01 -12.14
N CYS A 124 -14.83 7.27 -12.27
CA CYS A 124 -13.91 7.93 -11.35
C CYS A 124 -14.53 8.03 -9.95
N VAL A 125 -13.94 7.40 -8.94
CA VAL A 125 -14.47 7.34 -7.57
C VAL A 125 -13.67 8.16 -6.58
N SER A 126 -12.38 8.37 -6.82
CA SER A 126 -11.52 9.21 -5.97
C SER A 126 -10.26 9.66 -6.69
N ALA A 127 -9.58 10.67 -6.17
CA ALA A 127 -8.16 10.83 -6.44
C ALA A 127 -7.38 9.71 -5.70
N ALA A 128 -6.24 9.30 -6.24
CA ALA A 128 -5.41 8.26 -5.63
C ALA A 128 -4.52 8.84 -4.53
N HIS A 129 -4.36 8.11 -3.44
CA HIS A 129 -3.34 8.36 -2.44
C HIS A 129 -1.94 8.16 -3.05
N LYS A 130 -0.93 8.81 -2.46
CA LYS A 130 0.45 8.74 -2.94
C LYS A 130 1.34 8.07 -1.90
N THR A 131 2.32 7.32 -2.35
CA THR A 131 3.33 6.72 -1.45
C THR A 131 4.05 7.78 -0.60
N THR A 132 4.18 9.01 -1.12
CA THR A 132 4.73 10.16 -0.40
C THR A 132 3.87 10.67 0.76
N GLU A 133 2.71 10.08 1.01
CA GLU A 133 1.91 10.34 2.20
C GLU A 133 2.40 9.58 3.44
N ILE A 134 3.26 8.57 3.23
CA ILE A 134 3.77 7.71 4.29
C ILE A 134 5.25 7.99 4.54
N LYS A 135 5.62 8.13 5.81
CA LYS A 135 6.99 8.15 6.30
C LYS A 135 7.21 6.95 7.20
N PHE A 136 8.44 6.42 7.17
CA PHE A 136 8.88 5.36 8.08
C PHE A 136 10.15 5.77 8.81
N ALA A 137 10.29 5.31 10.06
CA ALA A 137 11.51 5.48 10.86
C ALA A 137 11.69 4.35 11.88
N MET A 138 12.91 4.19 12.40
CA MET A 138 13.22 3.23 13.47
C MET A 138 12.88 3.77 14.86
N SER A 139 12.67 5.07 14.99
CA SER A 139 12.25 5.71 16.25
C SER A 139 11.21 6.80 15.98
N GLN A 140 10.46 7.18 17.02
CA GLN A 140 9.47 8.27 16.95
C GLN A 140 10.16 9.62 16.62
N ALA A 141 11.36 9.85 17.16
CA ALA A 141 12.10 11.09 16.93
C ALA A 141 12.55 11.25 15.47
N ASP A 142 12.93 10.15 14.82
CA ASP A 142 13.41 10.16 13.44
C ASP A 142 12.28 10.39 12.42
N LEU A 143 11.01 10.23 12.82
CA LEU A 143 9.87 10.47 11.91
C LEU A 143 9.80 11.92 11.43
N GLU A 144 10.24 12.89 12.23
CA GLU A 144 10.20 14.31 11.84
C GLU A 144 11.09 14.57 10.63
N THR A 145 12.27 13.95 10.60
CA THR A 145 13.28 14.12 9.54
C THR A 145 13.15 13.06 8.44
N ALA A 146 12.32 12.03 8.62
CA ALA A 146 12.13 10.97 7.64
C ALA A 146 11.58 11.52 6.31
N ILE A 147 12.12 10.99 5.21
CA ILE A 147 11.70 11.37 3.86
C ILE A 147 10.40 10.65 3.51
N ALA A 148 9.39 11.41 3.10
CA ALA A 148 8.10 10.89 2.70
C ALA A 148 8.23 9.99 1.45
N GLY A 149 7.67 8.79 1.50
CA GLY A 149 7.73 7.79 0.43
C GLY A 149 9.04 7.01 0.34
N ALA A 150 10.05 7.36 1.15
CA ALA A 150 11.33 6.65 1.15
C ALA A 150 11.22 5.27 1.81
N ALA A 151 12.08 4.35 1.36
CA ALA A 151 12.24 3.04 1.98
C ALA A 151 13.05 3.16 3.29
N LEU A 152 12.64 2.40 4.30
CA LEU A 152 13.34 2.24 5.57
C LEU A 152 14.13 0.94 5.56
N SER A 153 15.44 1.02 5.71
CA SER A 153 16.29 -0.18 5.89
C SER A 153 16.15 -0.72 7.33
N ILE A 154 15.88 -2.01 7.46
CA ILE A 154 15.71 -2.70 8.75
C ILE A 154 16.77 -3.79 8.99
N GLY A 155 17.83 -3.79 8.18
CA GLY A 155 18.96 -4.70 8.30
C GLY A 155 19.05 -5.73 7.18
N ASN A 156 20.10 -6.54 7.20
CA ASN A 156 20.36 -7.55 6.15
C ASN A 156 19.72 -8.89 6.47
N THR A 157 19.55 -9.16 7.75
CA THR A 157 19.02 -10.42 8.27
C THR A 157 18.16 -10.13 9.50
N ILE A 158 16.99 -10.75 9.57
CA ILE A 158 16.10 -10.71 10.72
C ILE A 158 15.89 -12.12 11.20
N ASN A 159 16.26 -12.39 12.45
CA ASN A 159 16.01 -13.68 13.06
C ASN A 159 14.56 -13.81 13.50
N ALA A 160 14.00 -15.01 13.39
CA ALA A 160 12.70 -15.32 13.97
C ALA A 160 12.75 -15.12 15.50
N GLY A 161 11.64 -14.74 16.09
CA GLY A 161 11.55 -14.33 17.48
C GLY A 161 11.99 -12.89 17.75
N SER A 162 12.46 -12.15 16.72
CA SER A 162 12.80 -10.73 16.84
C SER A 162 11.68 -9.85 16.29
N ALA A 163 11.24 -8.87 17.08
CA ALA A 163 10.27 -7.85 16.67
C ALA A 163 10.99 -6.53 16.43
N ILE A 164 11.02 -6.07 15.17
CA ILE A 164 11.64 -4.79 14.80
C ILE A 164 10.57 -3.71 14.85
N PRO A 165 10.70 -2.68 15.71
CA PRO A 165 9.75 -1.59 15.77
C PRO A 165 9.84 -0.71 14.53
N ILE A 166 8.70 -0.43 13.91
CA ILE A 166 8.56 0.46 12.76
C ILE A 166 7.61 1.58 13.14
N TYR A 167 8.13 2.79 13.21
CA TYR A 167 7.32 3.99 13.41
C TYR A 167 6.88 4.52 12.06
N TYR A 168 5.62 4.95 11.97
CA TYR A 168 5.08 5.51 10.74
C TYR A 168 4.30 6.80 11.00
N SER A 169 4.26 7.65 9.98
CA SER A 169 3.41 8.83 9.92
C SER A 169 2.68 8.83 8.58
N ILE A 170 1.38 9.01 8.60
CA ILE A 170 0.54 9.03 7.40
C ILE A 170 -0.19 10.36 7.33
N THR A 171 -0.01 11.06 6.21
CA THR A 171 -0.67 12.34 5.92
C THR A 171 -1.66 12.13 4.78
N ASP A 172 -2.96 12.25 5.05
CA ASP A 172 -3.97 12.20 3.99
C ASP A 172 -3.92 13.48 3.15
N SER A 173 -3.24 13.44 2.01
CA SER A 173 -3.16 14.60 1.10
C SER A 173 -4.37 14.72 0.17
N VAL A 174 -5.24 13.71 0.16
CA VAL A 174 -6.36 13.62 -0.77
C VAL A 174 -7.62 14.18 -0.14
N ASN A 175 -8.12 15.30 -0.68
CA ASN A 175 -9.37 15.91 -0.25
C ASN A 175 -10.56 15.25 -0.95
N ASN A 176 -10.80 13.97 -0.68
CA ASN A 176 -11.93 13.24 -1.23
C ASN A 176 -13.20 13.54 -0.41
N VAL A 177 -14.11 14.29 -0.98
CA VAL A 177 -15.45 14.50 -0.42
C VAL A 177 -16.27 13.19 -0.46
N PHE A 178 -15.89 12.28 -1.33
CA PHE A 178 -16.45 10.92 -1.46
C PHE A 178 -15.29 9.94 -1.65
N ASN A 179 -14.80 9.36 -0.57
CA ASN A 179 -13.95 8.17 -0.70
C ASN A 179 -14.86 6.93 -0.71
N ASP A 180 -15.26 6.53 -1.90
CA ASP A 180 -16.03 5.32 -2.12
C ASP A 180 -15.12 4.12 -2.49
N SER A 181 -13.81 4.27 -2.36
CA SER A 181 -12.86 3.18 -2.59
C SER A 181 -13.05 2.11 -1.51
N GLN A 182 -13.27 0.87 -1.95
CA GLN A 182 -13.51 -0.29 -1.08
C GLN A 182 -12.24 -1.11 -0.83
N ALA A 183 -11.12 -0.73 -1.43
CA ALA A 183 -9.86 -1.43 -1.29
C ALA A 183 -8.78 -0.50 -0.71
N PRO A 184 -7.85 -1.02 0.13
CA PRO A 184 -6.70 -0.25 0.57
C PRO A 184 -5.88 0.20 -0.64
N GLN A 185 -5.66 1.51 -0.77
CA GLN A 185 -4.92 2.06 -1.90
C GLN A 185 -3.40 1.95 -1.72
N LEU A 186 -2.94 1.95 -0.47
CA LEU A 186 -1.53 1.84 -0.11
C LEU A 186 -1.33 0.66 0.84
N CYS A 187 -0.17 0.02 0.75
CA CYS A 187 0.27 -1.01 1.68
C CYS A 187 1.73 -0.79 2.08
N PHE A 188 2.12 -1.40 3.20
CA PHE A 188 3.52 -1.55 3.57
C PHE A 188 4.06 -2.78 2.84
N ALA A 189 5.06 -2.59 2.03
CA ALA A 189 5.72 -3.64 1.29
C ALA A 189 7.14 -3.84 1.80
N ILE A 190 7.72 -5.00 1.52
CA ILE A 190 9.13 -5.26 1.78
C ILE A 190 9.84 -5.64 0.47
N THR A 191 11.14 -5.43 0.44
CA THR A 191 11.98 -5.94 -0.66
C THR A 191 11.87 -7.47 -0.77
N PRO A 192 12.11 -8.06 -1.96
CA PRO A 192 12.15 -9.51 -2.11
C PRO A 192 13.12 -10.15 -1.12
N CYS A 193 12.64 -11.13 -0.38
CA CYS A 193 13.37 -11.80 0.68
C CYS A 193 13.24 -13.31 0.57
N VAL A 194 14.25 -14.02 1.10
CA VAL A 194 14.27 -15.47 1.26
C VAL A 194 14.23 -15.81 2.74
N GLU A 195 13.31 -16.67 3.12
CA GLU A 195 13.26 -17.27 4.45
C GLU A 195 14.08 -18.57 4.44
N THR A 196 14.98 -18.70 5.41
CA THR A 196 15.81 -19.89 5.59
C THR A 196 15.69 -20.43 7.00
N ALA A 197 15.86 -21.74 7.15
CA ALA A 197 15.85 -22.40 8.46
C ALA A 197 17.06 -22.01 9.33
#